data_f89f40e3d46b0f5b4d9d5e0c490f9e52
#
_entry.id   f89f40e3d46b0f5b4d9d5e0c490f9e52
#
_cell.length_a   1.000
_cell.length_b   1.000
_cell.length_c   1.000
_cell.angle_alpha   90.00
_cell.angle_beta   90.00
_cell.angle_gamma   90.00
#
_symmetry.space_group_name_H-M   'P 1'
#
loop_
_entity.id
_entity.type
_entity.pdbx_description
1 polymer ?
#
loop_
_entity_poly.entity_id
_entity_poly.type
_entity_poly.pdbx_seq_one_letter_code
_entity_poly.pdbx_strand_id
1 'polypeptide(L)'
;MPVISLGKWPRSEEIQVSLDKSLEVMSNLPFILDVTKDNSHHCASSFELLSPENGFKNWIEFCSRNDNIIPVVQMPDSAKLRDISIQARVLEELKGSIAFRIRNLNTDINKTLTSLVSMNSPENAIVFIDLGYIRGNVSAITAAAINSINQIRTEIPEAIISVLATSFPSSVTNFCRENGQSGYIDVIERELHQNIGGSDVAIYGDHGSIHSVVYDNIIGRYVPRIDIALNDSWYFERRPGMNKEGFIEAAKSILAEYPHYQREDSWGAAMIRNAAIGDIAGMGSPAKWIAVRVNLHLNKQIELSEALQYGFDHDEEDLI
;
A
#
# COMPACT_ATOMS: atom_id res chain seq x y z
N MET A 1 -8.19 -6.18 -1.41
CA MET A 1 -8.53 -5.15 -2.42
C MET A 1 -7.45 -4.08 -2.42
N PRO A 2 -6.89 -3.68 -3.58
CA PRO A 2 -5.83 -2.68 -3.63
C PRO A 2 -6.35 -1.25 -3.45
N VAL A 3 -5.51 -0.40 -2.81
CA VAL A 3 -5.65 1.06 -2.78
C VAL A 3 -4.64 1.65 -3.75
N ILE A 4 -5.12 2.26 -4.82
CA ILE A 4 -4.29 2.88 -5.85
C ILE A 4 -4.26 4.39 -5.63
N SER A 5 -3.08 4.95 -5.37
CA SER A 5 -2.87 6.39 -5.24
C SER A 5 -2.41 6.96 -6.58
N LEU A 6 -3.27 7.75 -7.23
CA LEU A 6 -2.95 8.38 -8.51
C LEU A 6 -1.92 9.51 -8.33
N GLY A 7 -0.92 9.49 -9.14
CA GLY A 7 0.01 10.58 -9.38
C GLY A 7 0.23 10.76 -10.89
N LYS A 8 0.97 11.77 -11.30
CA LYS A 8 1.30 11.95 -12.71
C LYS A 8 2.09 10.75 -13.26
N TRP A 9 1.69 10.28 -14.43
CA TRP A 9 2.45 9.27 -15.15
C TRP A 9 3.77 9.87 -15.68
N PRO A 10 4.88 9.11 -15.69
CA PRO A 10 6.14 9.62 -16.24
C PRO A 10 5.95 10.21 -17.65
N ARG A 11 6.38 11.44 -17.84
CA ARG A 11 6.26 12.21 -19.10
C ARG A 11 4.82 12.60 -19.51
N SER A 12 3.88 12.58 -18.57
CA SER A 12 2.51 13.07 -18.78
C SER A 12 2.19 14.17 -17.76
N GLU A 13 1.44 15.18 -18.20
CA GLU A 13 0.90 16.23 -17.34
C GLU A 13 -0.58 15.97 -16.99
N GLU A 14 -1.11 14.79 -17.36
CA GLU A 14 -2.49 14.42 -17.13
C GLU A 14 -2.60 13.19 -16.23
N ILE A 15 -3.36 13.30 -15.15
CA ILE A 15 -3.62 12.22 -14.19
C ILE A 15 -4.49 11.10 -14.82
N GLN A 16 -5.26 11.42 -15.87
CA GLN A 16 -6.07 10.44 -16.59
C GLN A 16 -5.23 9.27 -17.12
N VAL A 17 -4.01 9.53 -17.58
CA VAL A 17 -3.09 8.47 -18.07
C VAL A 17 -2.78 7.45 -16.97
N SER A 18 -2.64 7.90 -15.73
CA SER A 18 -2.42 6.99 -14.58
C SER A 18 -3.68 6.19 -14.26
N LEU A 19 -4.87 6.80 -14.36
CA LEU A 19 -6.12 6.07 -14.21
C LEU A 19 -6.29 5.01 -15.30
N ASP A 20 -6.07 5.37 -16.57
CA ASP A 20 -6.19 4.43 -17.70
C ASP A 20 -5.29 3.21 -17.52
N LYS A 21 -4.05 3.41 -17.02
CA LYS A 21 -3.15 2.32 -16.69
C LYS A 21 -3.63 1.46 -15.51
N SER A 22 -4.26 2.07 -14.53
CA SER A 22 -4.87 1.34 -13.42
C SER A 22 -6.06 0.49 -13.89
N LEU A 23 -6.92 1.05 -14.73
CA LEU A 23 -8.06 0.35 -15.33
C LEU A 23 -7.62 -0.80 -16.25
N GLU A 24 -6.55 -0.61 -17.03
CA GLU A 24 -5.96 -1.67 -17.86
C GLU A 24 -5.55 -2.89 -17.03
N VAL A 25 -4.93 -2.67 -15.86
CA VAL A 25 -4.47 -3.73 -14.97
C VAL A 25 -5.62 -4.34 -14.17
N MET A 26 -6.50 -3.51 -13.61
CA MET A 26 -7.60 -3.95 -12.75
C MET A 26 -8.75 -4.56 -13.54
N SER A 27 -8.87 -4.25 -14.84
CA SER A 27 -9.98 -4.69 -15.68
C SER A 27 -11.32 -4.36 -15.03
N ASN A 28 -12.16 -5.37 -14.74
CA ASN A 28 -13.46 -5.19 -14.08
C ASN A 28 -13.41 -5.41 -12.56
N LEU A 29 -12.23 -5.65 -11.99
CA LEU A 29 -12.10 -5.85 -10.55
C LEU A 29 -12.23 -4.52 -9.80
N PRO A 30 -12.94 -4.49 -8.66
CA PRO A 30 -13.07 -3.29 -7.86
C PRO A 30 -11.73 -2.92 -7.21
N PHE A 31 -11.46 -1.63 -7.11
CA PHE A 31 -10.31 -1.09 -6.42
C PHE A 31 -10.62 0.27 -5.79
N ILE A 32 -9.87 0.59 -4.74
CA ILE A 32 -9.99 1.87 -4.05
C ILE A 32 -9.07 2.86 -4.74
N LEU A 33 -9.60 4.03 -5.09
CA LEU A 33 -8.88 5.07 -5.80
C LEU A 33 -8.69 6.30 -4.92
N ASP A 34 -7.44 6.75 -4.82
CA ASP A 34 -7.03 7.94 -4.08
C ASP A 34 -6.15 8.84 -4.96
N VAL A 35 -5.98 10.10 -4.58
CA VAL A 35 -4.97 10.99 -5.17
C VAL A 35 -3.77 11.04 -4.24
N THR A 36 -2.56 10.90 -4.79
CA THR A 36 -1.34 11.00 -3.99
C THR A 36 -1.27 12.35 -3.26
N LYS A 37 -0.77 12.33 -2.01
CA LYS A 37 -0.45 13.58 -1.28
C LYS A 37 0.96 14.09 -1.54
N ASP A 38 1.75 13.35 -2.32
CA ASP A 38 3.09 13.78 -2.69
C ASP A 38 3.05 14.82 -3.82
N ASN A 39 3.37 16.05 -3.46
CA ASN A 39 3.35 17.19 -4.40
C ASN A 39 4.29 17.00 -5.59
N SER A 40 5.37 16.22 -5.46
CA SER A 40 6.30 15.94 -6.57
C SER A 40 5.66 15.10 -7.68
N HIS A 41 4.58 14.39 -7.35
CA HIS A 41 3.79 13.58 -8.26
C HIS A 41 2.48 14.25 -8.69
N HIS A 42 2.23 15.50 -8.32
CA HIS A 42 1.09 16.26 -8.81
C HIS A 42 1.34 16.84 -10.22
N CYS A 43 0.27 17.04 -10.94
CA CYS A 43 0.16 17.79 -12.19
C CYS A 43 -1.06 18.72 -12.09
N ALA A 44 -1.30 19.55 -13.09
CA ALA A 44 -2.41 20.51 -13.08
C ALA A 44 -3.76 19.84 -12.78
N SER A 45 -4.06 18.72 -13.43
CA SER A 45 -5.30 17.96 -13.19
C SER A 45 -5.40 17.35 -11.79
N SER A 46 -4.29 17.05 -11.10
CA SER A 46 -4.33 16.62 -9.70
C SER A 46 -4.88 17.69 -8.78
N PHE A 47 -4.46 18.94 -8.98
CA PHE A 47 -4.95 20.07 -8.17
C PHE A 47 -6.43 20.34 -8.42
N GLU A 48 -6.91 20.15 -9.65
CA GLU A 48 -8.33 20.25 -9.99
C GLU A 48 -9.17 19.20 -9.27
N LEU A 49 -8.69 17.95 -9.21
CA LEU A 49 -9.36 16.87 -8.49
C LEU A 49 -9.39 17.08 -6.96
N LEU A 50 -8.37 17.73 -6.42
CA LEU A 50 -8.25 18.04 -4.99
C LEU A 50 -8.96 19.34 -4.61
N SER A 51 -9.50 20.11 -5.59
CA SER A 51 -10.20 21.36 -5.31
C SER A 51 -11.51 21.10 -4.56
N PRO A 52 -11.74 21.74 -3.39
CA PRO A 52 -12.97 21.61 -2.63
C PRO A 52 -14.15 22.39 -3.23
N GLU A 53 -13.95 23.09 -4.35
CA GLU A 53 -14.97 23.89 -4.99
C GLU A 53 -16.20 23.05 -5.35
N ASN A 54 -17.39 23.58 -5.05
CA ASN A 54 -18.69 22.92 -5.26
C ASN A 54 -18.75 21.49 -4.67
N GLY A 55 -18.13 21.29 -3.48
CA GLY A 55 -18.12 20.01 -2.80
C GLY A 55 -17.31 18.93 -3.52
N PHE A 56 -16.16 19.29 -4.08
CA PHE A 56 -15.27 18.39 -4.84
C PHE A 56 -15.88 17.85 -6.15
N LYS A 57 -16.64 18.70 -6.85
CA LYS A 57 -17.32 18.33 -8.08
C LYS A 57 -16.41 17.59 -9.08
N ASN A 58 -15.19 18.08 -9.29
CA ASN A 58 -14.26 17.46 -10.26
C ASN A 58 -13.87 16.04 -9.87
N TRP A 59 -13.63 15.77 -8.58
CA TRP A 59 -13.33 14.43 -8.09
C TRP A 59 -14.53 13.48 -8.21
N ILE A 60 -15.71 13.96 -7.86
CA ILE A 60 -16.97 13.22 -7.98
C ILE A 60 -17.22 12.83 -9.45
N GLU A 61 -17.13 13.77 -10.38
CA GLU A 61 -17.29 13.52 -11.82
C GLU A 61 -16.21 12.58 -12.38
N PHE A 62 -14.97 12.67 -11.89
CA PHE A 62 -13.88 11.80 -12.28
C PHE A 62 -14.15 10.33 -11.87
N CYS A 63 -14.57 10.12 -10.64
CA CYS A 63 -14.87 8.78 -10.11
C CYS A 63 -16.17 8.18 -10.68
N SER A 64 -17.15 9.00 -11.04
CA SER A 64 -18.43 8.52 -11.55
C SER A 64 -18.35 7.83 -12.91
N ARG A 65 -17.26 8.03 -13.66
CA ARG A 65 -17.09 7.47 -15.01
C ARG A 65 -16.79 5.97 -15.06
N ASN A 66 -16.44 5.35 -13.92
CA ASN A 66 -16.04 3.94 -13.86
C ASN A 66 -16.64 3.28 -12.62
N ASP A 67 -17.49 2.28 -12.84
CA ASP A 67 -18.28 1.65 -11.77
C ASP A 67 -17.44 0.84 -10.78
N ASN A 68 -16.29 0.31 -11.20
CA ASN A 68 -15.38 -0.48 -10.36
C ASN A 68 -14.48 0.35 -9.44
N ILE A 69 -14.59 1.68 -9.45
CA ILE A 69 -13.85 2.58 -8.55
C ILE A 69 -14.63 2.78 -7.25
N ILE A 70 -13.98 2.51 -6.12
CA ILE A 70 -14.39 2.92 -4.79
C ILE A 70 -13.55 4.16 -4.43
N PRO A 71 -14.14 5.36 -4.41
CA PRO A 71 -13.38 6.59 -4.23
C PRO A 71 -12.97 6.82 -2.77
N VAL A 72 -11.75 7.33 -2.57
CA VAL A 72 -11.35 7.90 -1.28
C VAL A 72 -11.87 9.34 -1.20
N VAL A 73 -12.51 9.67 -0.09
CA VAL A 73 -12.94 11.04 0.23
C VAL A 73 -11.71 11.92 0.39
N GLN A 74 -11.58 12.95 -0.45
CA GLN A 74 -10.44 13.86 -0.42
C GLN A 74 -10.57 14.87 0.72
N MET A 75 -9.50 15.03 1.50
CA MET A 75 -9.47 15.88 2.71
C MET A 75 -8.24 16.80 2.72
N PRO A 76 -8.02 17.65 1.70
CA PRO A 76 -6.90 18.60 1.71
C PRO A 76 -7.07 19.61 2.86
N ASP A 77 -5.95 20.21 3.32
CA ASP A 77 -5.98 21.13 4.46
C ASP A 77 -6.81 22.40 4.19
N SER A 78 -6.95 22.78 2.93
CA SER A 78 -7.77 23.92 2.50
C SER A 78 -9.26 23.66 2.54
N ALA A 79 -9.70 22.40 2.63
CA ALA A 79 -11.12 22.05 2.58
C ALA A 79 -11.82 22.32 3.89
N LYS A 80 -13.05 22.85 3.81
CA LYS A 80 -13.95 22.97 4.96
C LYS A 80 -14.64 21.65 5.26
N LEU A 81 -14.94 21.37 6.53
CA LEU A 81 -15.67 20.17 6.96
C LEU A 81 -16.96 19.97 6.17
N ARG A 82 -17.70 21.05 5.93
CA ARG A 82 -18.94 21.00 5.13
C ARG A 82 -18.71 20.42 3.73
N ASP A 83 -17.65 20.84 3.03
CA ASP A 83 -17.41 20.42 1.65
C ASP A 83 -16.99 18.95 1.61
N ILE A 84 -16.22 18.48 2.61
CA ILE A 84 -15.85 17.07 2.79
C ILE A 84 -17.10 16.22 3.06
N SER A 85 -18.00 16.65 3.95
CA SER A 85 -19.24 15.93 4.23
C SER A 85 -20.18 15.88 3.03
N ILE A 86 -20.28 16.94 2.25
CA ILE A 86 -21.05 16.94 0.99
C ILE A 86 -20.44 15.93 0.00
N GLN A 87 -19.13 15.95 -0.16
CA GLN A 87 -18.42 14.98 -1.02
C GLN A 87 -18.72 13.54 -0.62
N ALA A 88 -18.59 13.22 0.70
CA ALA A 88 -18.81 11.87 1.21
C ALA A 88 -20.23 11.37 0.89
N ARG A 89 -21.25 12.18 1.14
CA ARG A 89 -22.66 11.82 0.86
C ARG A 89 -22.92 11.62 -0.62
N VAL A 90 -22.43 12.53 -1.48
CA VAL A 90 -22.64 12.42 -2.92
C VAL A 90 -21.92 11.20 -3.49
N LEU A 91 -20.68 10.91 -3.03
CA LEU A 91 -19.96 9.72 -3.45
C LEU A 91 -20.64 8.43 -2.96
N GLU A 92 -21.15 8.42 -1.72
CA GLU A 92 -21.96 7.29 -1.21
C GLU A 92 -23.18 7.02 -2.08
N GLU A 93 -23.96 8.05 -2.40
CA GLU A 93 -25.16 7.93 -3.24
C GLU A 93 -24.84 7.43 -4.65
N LEU A 94 -23.70 7.84 -5.22
CA LEU A 94 -23.30 7.47 -6.58
C LEU A 94 -22.66 6.09 -6.67
N LYS A 95 -21.89 5.69 -5.65
CA LYS A 95 -21.02 4.52 -5.72
C LYS A 95 -21.43 3.36 -4.79
N GLY A 96 -22.27 3.63 -3.81
CA GLY A 96 -22.68 2.66 -2.79
C GLY A 96 -21.59 2.25 -1.81
N SER A 97 -20.31 2.51 -2.15
CA SER A 97 -19.16 2.25 -1.28
C SER A 97 -18.10 3.33 -1.46
N ILE A 98 -17.55 3.80 -0.36
CA ILE A 98 -16.50 4.82 -0.34
C ILE A 98 -15.40 4.48 0.66
N ALA A 99 -14.31 5.22 0.64
CA ALA A 99 -13.23 5.06 1.59
C ALA A 99 -12.81 6.40 2.19
N PHE A 100 -12.31 6.36 3.42
CA PHE A 100 -11.56 7.45 4.06
C PHE A 100 -10.13 6.98 4.29
N ARG A 101 -9.17 7.89 4.16
CA ARG A 101 -7.76 7.58 4.44
C ARG A 101 -7.15 8.63 5.35
N ILE A 102 -7.06 8.31 6.62
CA ILE A 102 -6.50 9.14 7.69
C ILE A 102 -4.98 8.99 7.65
N ARG A 103 -4.26 10.05 7.28
CA ARG A 103 -2.79 10.09 7.28
C ARG A 103 -2.24 10.97 8.39
N ASN A 104 -2.96 11.99 8.79
CA ASN A 104 -2.66 12.81 9.95
C ASN A 104 -3.67 12.55 11.05
N LEU A 105 -3.26 11.78 12.06
CA LEU A 105 -4.13 11.36 13.16
C LEU A 105 -4.68 12.55 13.98
N ASN A 106 -4.04 13.72 13.94
CA ASN A 106 -4.51 14.89 14.68
C ASN A 106 -5.59 15.69 13.94
N THR A 107 -5.54 15.72 12.61
CA THR A 107 -6.42 16.59 11.80
C THR A 107 -7.47 15.80 11.03
N ASP A 108 -7.10 14.64 10.47
CA ASP A 108 -7.97 13.90 9.55
C ASP A 108 -9.06 13.11 10.29
N ILE A 109 -8.83 12.69 11.55
CA ILE A 109 -9.84 11.95 12.34
C ILE A 109 -11.12 12.77 12.48
N ASN A 110 -11.02 14.03 12.90
CA ASN A 110 -12.21 14.87 13.08
C ASN A 110 -12.95 15.12 11.76
N LYS A 111 -12.20 15.31 10.65
CA LYS A 111 -12.80 15.43 9.31
C LYS A 111 -13.54 14.15 8.92
N THR A 112 -12.94 12.99 9.17
CA THR A 112 -13.50 11.66 8.87
C THR A 112 -14.77 11.41 9.71
N LEU A 113 -14.70 11.59 11.04
CA LEU A 113 -15.85 11.38 11.93
C LEU A 113 -17.03 12.28 11.56
N THR A 114 -16.79 13.58 11.38
CA THR A 114 -17.85 14.52 10.97
C THR A 114 -18.51 14.11 9.65
N SER A 115 -17.71 13.60 8.71
CA SER A 115 -18.22 13.17 7.41
C SER A 115 -18.98 11.85 7.50
N LEU A 116 -18.47 10.86 8.26
CA LEU A 116 -19.13 9.56 8.51
C LEU A 116 -20.51 9.75 9.14
N VAL A 117 -20.60 10.56 10.20
CA VAL A 117 -21.88 10.86 10.88
C VAL A 117 -22.87 11.56 9.94
N SER A 118 -22.40 12.26 8.92
CA SER A 118 -23.25 12.93 7.92
C SER A 118 -23.74 12.03 6.80
N MET A 119 -23.20 10.82 6.64
CA MET A 119 -23.61 9.84 5.63
C MET A 119 -24.98 9.23 5.94
N ASN A 120 -25.64 8.69 4.92
CA ASN A 120 -26.89 7.96 5.11
C ASN A 120 -26.64 6.58 5.73
N SER A 121 -25.55 5.92 5.33
CA SER A 121 -25.12 4.58 5.75
C SER A 121 -23.61 4.54 5.99
N PRO A 122 -23.13 4.94 7.18
CA PRO A 122 -21.69 4.97 7.49
C PRO A 122 -20.98 3.61 7.29
N GLU A 123 -21.72 2.48 7.36
CA GLU A 123 -21.27 1.12 7.08
C GLU A 123 -20.84 0.90 5.62
N ASN A 124 -21.22 1.78 4.71
CA ASN A 124 -20.76 1.79 3.32
C ASN A 124 -19.33 2.33 3.16
N ALA A 125 -18.72 2.78 4.25
CA ALA A 125 -17.39 3.35 4.24
C ALA A 125 -16.37 2.41 4.88
N ILE A 126 -15.20 2.25 4.22
CA ILE A 126 -14.00 1.71 4.85
C ILE A 126 -13.08 2.86 5.29
N VAL A 127 -12.61 2.81 6.54
CA VAL A 127 -11.68 3.80 7.09
C VAL A 127 -10.28 3.21 7.17
N PHE A 128 -9.37 3.75 6.38
CA PHE A 128 -7.94 3.45 6.46
C PHE A 128 -7.27 4.39 7.46
N ILE A 129 -6.62 3.81 8.48
CA ILE A 129 -5.68 4.50 9.37
C ILE A 129 -4.29 4.24 8.80
N ASP A 130 -3.76 5.21 8.06
CA ASP A 130 -2.46 5.09 7.39
C ASP A 130 -1.35 5.68 8.26
N LEU A 131 -0.60 4.78 8.89
CA LEU A 131 0.48 5.09 9.82
C LEU A 131 1.81 5.39 9.13
N GLY A 132 1.89 5.18 7.81
CA GLY A 132 3.13 5.38 7.05
C GLY A 132 4.26 4.46 7.49
N TYR A 133 5.49 5.02 7.61
CA TYR A 133 6.69 4.28 8.01
C TYR A 133 6.78 4.12 9.53
N ILE A 134 6.80 2.85 10.01
CA ILE A 134 6.63 2.53 11.43
C ILE A 134 7.90 2.11 12.17
N ARG A 135 8.99 1.78 11.50
CA ARG A 135 10.19 1.16 12.10
C ARG A 135 10.84 1.99 13.22
N GLY A 136 10.66 3.30 13.21
CA GLY A 136 11.33 4.18 14.18
C GLY A 136 10.68 4.22 15.58
N ASN A 137 9.38 3.91 15.72
CA ASN A 137 8.64 4.07 16.98
C ASN A 137 7.36 3.24 17.03
N VAL A 138 7.50 1.93 16.91
CA VAL A 138 6.37 0.99 16.79
C VAL A 138 5.38 1.14 17.96
N SER A 139 5.86 1.18 19.20
CA SER A 139 5.00 1.23 20.39
C SER A 139 4.11 2.48 20.45
N ALA A 140 4.67 3.66 20.17
CA ALA A 140 3.88 4.89 20.15
C ALA A 140 2.90 4.93 18.99
N ILE A 141 3.29 4.41 17.83
CA ILE A 141 2.44 4.29 16.65
C ILE A 141 1.28 3.32 16.91
N THR A 142 1.54 2.17 17.55
CA THR A 142 0.51 1.21 17.99
C THR A 142 -0.50 1.87 18.93
N ALA A 143 -0.03 2.58 19.94
CA ALA A 143 -0.91 3.28 20.87
C ALA A 143 -1.77 4.36 20.17
N ALA A 144 -1.19 5.09 19.23
CA ALA A 144 -1.92 6.08 18.45
C ALA A 144 -2.97 5.44 17.53
N ALA A 145 -2.67 4.28 16.92
CA ALA A 145 -3.62 3.52 16.13
C ALA A 145 -4.81 3.04 16.98
N ILE A 146 -4.56 2.43 18.14
CA ILE A 146 -5.59 1.97 19.08
C ILE A 146 -6.49 3.13 19.48
N ASN A 147 -5.90 4.27 19.86
CA ASN A 147 -6.67 5.46 20.24
C ASN A 147 -7.57 5.94 19.08
N SER A 148 -7.06 5.96 17.86
CA SER A 148 -7.82 6.36 16.66
C SER A 148 -8.96 5.39 16.36
N ILE A 149 -8.72 4.08 16.47
CA ILE A 149 -9.76 3.04 16.31
C ILE A 149 -10.87 3.25 17.34
N ASN A 150 -10.50 3.46 18.61
CA ASN A 150 -11.47 3.66 19.68
C ASN A 150 -12.30 4.93 19.47
N GLN A 151 -11.69 6.03 19.01
CA GLN A 151 -12.42 7.26 18.67
C GLN A 151 -13.44 7.02 17.56
N ILE A 152 -13.06 6.32 16.50
CA ILE A 152 -13.95 6.02 15.37
C ILE A 152 -15.11 5.14 15.85
N ARG A 153 -14.84 4.07 16.59
CA ARG A 153 -15.87 3.13 17.06
C ARG A 153 -16.77 3.67 18.16
N THR A 154 -16.33 4.70 18.89
CA THR A 154 -17.21 5.41 19.84
C THR A 154 -18.37 6.09 19.11
N GLU A 155 -18.11 6.66 17.94
CA GLU A 155 -19.13 7.35 17.14
C GLU A 155 -19.83 6.38 16.16
N ILE A 156 -19.09 5.45 15.57
CA ILE A 156 -19.57 4.47 14.59
C ILE A 156 -19.11 3.06 15.03
N PRO A 157 -19.86 2.36 15.89
CA PRO A 157 -19.47 1.05 16.44
C PRO A 157 -19.14 -0.01 15.38
N GLU A 158 -19.90 -0.03 14.29
CA GLU A 158 -19.76 -1.00 13.18
C GLU A 158 -18.80 -0.52 12.08
N ALA A 159 -17.97 0.50 12.34
CA ALA A 159 -17.04 1.03 11.33
C ALA A 159 -16.09 -0.07 10.82
N ILE A 160 -16.00 -0.20 9.50
CA ILE A 160 -15.02 -1.07 8.84
C ILE A 160 -13.68 -0.32 8.83
N ILE A 161 -12.72 -0.81 9.60
CA ILE A 161 -11.41 -0.16 9.75
C ILE A 161 -10.32 -1.07 9.21
N SER A 162 -9.37 -0.49 8.48
CA SER A 162 -8.12 -1.13 8.09
C SER A 162 -6.94 -0.27 8.53
N VAL A 163 -5.89 -0.89 9.06
CA VAL A 163 -4.66 -0.19 9.44
C VAL A 163 -3.59 -0.46 8.41
N LEU A 164 -3.08 0.61 7.79
CA LEU A 164 -2.02 0.58 6.79
C LEU A 164 -0.69 1.01 7.41
N ALA A 165 0.37 0.26 7.13
CA ALA A 165 1.72 0.60 7.57
C ALA A 165 2.77 0.12 6.58
N THR A 166 4.00 0.61 6.71
CA THR A 166 5.17 0.01 6.07
C THR A 166 6.38 0.07 6.98
N SER A 167 7.10 -1.04 7.07
CA SER A 167 8.42 -1.11 7.71
C SER A 167 9.57 -1.21 6.69
N PHE A 168 9.25 -1.26 5.38
CA PHE A 168 10.26 -1.33 4.34
C PHE A 168 11.06 -0.01 4.27
N PRO A 169 12.41 -0.03 4.46
CA PRO A 169 13.21 1.19 4.54
C PRO A 169 13.46 1.81 3.17
N SER A 170 13.75 3.12 3.14
CA SER A 170 14.21 3.82 1.93
C SER A 170 15.57 3.35 1.44
N SER A 171 16.44 2.88 2.36
CA SER A 171 17.75 2.31 2.07
C SER A 171 17.98 1.04 2.87
N VAL A 172 18.51 0.02 2.22
CA VAL A 172 18.83 -1.28 2.84
C VAL A 172 20.24 -1.38 3.38
N THR A 173 21.05 -0.33 3.26
CA THR A 173 22.47 -0.37 3.64
C THR A 173 22.72 -0.72 5.10
N ASN A 174 21.84 -0.27 5.98
CA ASN A 174 21.95 -0.54 7.43
C ASN A 174 21.53 -1.98 7.81
N PHE A 175 21.00 -2.73 6.85
CA PHE A 175 20.54 -4.10 7.03
C PHE A 175 21.48 -5.13 6.36
N CYS A 176 22.58 -4.65 5.77
CA CYS A 176 23.56 -5.54 5.15
C CYS A 176 24.29 -6.39 6.18
N ARG A 177 24.50 -7.67 5.87
CA ARG A 177 25.47 -8.53 6.52
C ARG A 177 26.88 -7.99 6.30
N GLU A 178 27.88 -8.54 6.98
CA GLU A 178 29.29 -8.13 6.89
C GLU A 178 29.85 -8.10 5.46
N ASN A 179 29.34 -8.96 4.57
CA ASN A 179 29.74 -8.99 3.16
C ASN A 179 29.26 -7.75 2.36
N GLY A 180 28.37 -6.92 2.92
CA GLY A 180 27.79 -5.74 2.28
C GLY A 180 26.89 -6.04 1.06
N GLN A 181 26.59 -7.33 0.78
CA GLN A 181 25.87 -7.76 -0.42
C GLN A 181 24.48 -8.32 -0.13
N SER A 182 24.22 -8.84 1.04
CA SER A 182 22.93 -9.43 1.40
C SER A 182 22.50 -9.02 2.81
N GLY A 183 21.23 -9.23 3.14
CA GLY A 183 20.72 -8.97 4.47
C GLY A 183 19.24 -9.27 4.60
N TYR A 184 18.72 -9.03 5.81
CA TYR A 184 17.32 -9.20 6.15
C TYR A 184 16.74 -7.88 6.65
N ILE A 185 15.46 -7.71 6.39
CA ILE A 185 14.65 -6.59 6.87
C ILE A 185 13.37 -7.18 7.46
N ASP A 186 13.15 -7.05 8.76
CA ASP A 186 11.97 -7.62 9.41
C ASP A 186 10.68 -6.97 8.90
N VAL A 187 9.64 -7.76 8.73
CA VAL A 187 8.26 -7.31 8.43
C VAL A 187 7.55 -7.06 9.77
N ILE A 188 7.39 -5.79 10.14
CA ILE A 188 6.82 -5.40 11.44
C ILE A 188 5.31 -5.18 11.34
N GLU A 189 4.76 -5.05 10.14
CA GLU A 189 3.35 -4.76 9.88
C GLU A 189 2.41 -5.78 10.51
N ARG A 190 2.77 -7.07 10.48
CA ARG A 190 2.00 -8.16 11.09
C ARG A 190 2.01 -8.09 12.61
N GLU A 191 3.17 -7.81 13.22
CA GLU A 191 3.30 -7.59 14.66
C GLU A 191 2.45 -6.40 15.10
N LEU A 192 2.52 -5.28 14.36
CA LEU A 192 1.65 -4.11 14.61
C LEU A 192 0.18 -4.52 14.58
N HIS A 193 -0.26 -5.24 13.55
CA HIS A 193 -1.64 -5.67 13.41
C HIS A 193 -2.09 -6.56 14.58
N GLN A 194 -1.28 -7.50 15.00
CA GLN A 194 -1.56 -8.31 16.19
C GLN A 194 -1.66 -7.47 17.48
N ASN A 195 -0.73 -6.52 17.65
CA ASN A 195 -0.67 -5.66 18.83
C ASN A 195 -1.86 -4.69 18.95
N ILE A 196 -2.53 -4.35 17.85
CA ILE A 196 -3.80 -3.58 17.90
C ILE A 196 -5.04 -4.43 18.15
N GLY A 197 -4.90 -5.77 18.20
CA GLY A 197 -5.99 -6.71 18.42
C GLY A 197 -6.35 -7.60 17.23
N GLY A 198 -5.51 -7.60 16.17
CA GLY A 198 -5.67 -8.48 15.01
C GLY A 198 -6.92 -8.24 14.20
N SER A 199 -7.40 -9.30 13.56
CA SER A 199 -8.56 -9.25 12.64
C SER A 199 -9.89 -8.98 13.35
N ASP A 200 -9.97 -9.21 14.65
CA ASP A 200 -11.15 -8.87 15.46
C ASP A 200 -11.32 -7.34 15.62
N VAL A 201 -10.23 -6.60 15.46
CA VAL A 201 -10.20 -5.16 15.66
C VAL A 201 -10.11 -4.40 14.34
N ALA A 202 -9.27 -4.82 13.40
CA ALA A 202 -9.10 -4.13 12.13
C ALA A 202 -8.64 -5.08 11.02
N ILE A 203 -8.98 -4.76 9.79
CA ILE A 203 -8.50 -5.48 8.61
C ILE A 203 -6.99 -5.18 8.46
N TYR A 204 -6.19 -6.23 8.22
CA TYR A 204 -4.78 -6.07 7.87
C TYR A 204 -4.60 -5.29 6.57
N GLY A 205 -3.64 -4.39 6.57
CA GLY A 205 -3.22 -3.67 5.39
C GLY A 205 -1.75 -3.24 5.46
N ASP A 206 -1.13 -3.09 4.31
CA ASP A 206 0.25 -2.60 4.20
C ASP A 206 0.46 -1.78 2.91
N HIS A 207 1.67 -1.26 2.74
CA HIS A 207 2.04 -0.48 1.55
C HIS A 207 2.69 -1.35 0.44
N GLY A 208 2.48 -2.67 0.43
CA GLY A 208 3.03 -3.55 -0.60
C GLY A 208 4.57 -3.58 -0.61
N SER A 209 5.22 -3.53 0.54
CA SER A 209 6.68 -3.41 0.68
C SER A 209 7.29 -2.11 0.10
N ILE A 210 6.49 -1.06 -0.08
CA ILE A 210 6.98 0.23 -0.58
C ILE A 210 7.15 1.19 0.59
N HIS A 211 8.26 1.92 0.61
CA HIS A 211 8.49 2.98 1.59
C HIS A 211 7.47 4.10 1.42
N SER A 212 6.92 4.61 2.55
CA SER A 212 5.81 5.58 2.52
C SER A 212 6.21 7.00 2.10
N VAL A 213 7.51 7.32 2.14
CA VAL A 213 8.03 8.63 1.78
C VAL A 213 8.76 8.54 0.46
N VAL A 214 8.41 9.42 -0.48
CA VAL A 214 9.15 9.60 -1.73
C VAL A 214 10.28 10.59 -1.46
N TYR A 215 11.50 10.22 -1.81
CA TYR A 215 12.65 11.12 -1.75
C TYR A 215 12.93 11.67 -3.14
N ASP A 216 13.40 12.91 -3.19
CA ASP A 216 13.88 13.50 -4.44
C ASP A 216 14.93 12.61 -5.10
N ASN A 217 14.90 12.55 -6.42
CA ASN A 217 15.78 11.68 -7.20
C ASN A 217 17.24 11.87 -6.78
N ILE A 218 17.80 10.88 -6.11
CA ILE A 218 19.22 10.83 -5.84
C ILE A 218 19.93 10.62 -7.18
N ILE A 219 20.59 11.63 -7.67
CA ILE A 219 21.45 11.53 -8.86
C ILE A 219 22.64 10.65 -8.46
N GLY A 220 22.59 9.38 -8.85
CA GLY A 220 23.63 8.42 -8.55
C GLY A 220 23.47 7.12 -9.35
N ARG A 221 24.57 6.34 -9.38
CA ARG A 221 24.55 5.03 -9.99
C ARG A 221 23.76 4.07 -9.08
N TYR A 222 22.70 3.43 -9.61
CA TYR A 222 21.95 2.43 -8.87
C TYR A 222 22.81 1.20 -8.57
N VAL A 223 22.52 0.52 -7.48
CA VAL A 223 23.06 -0.80 -7.15
C VAL A 223 22.03 -1.86 -7.54
N PRO A 224 22.35 -2.80 -8.42
CA PRO A 224 21.46 -3.92 -8.70
C PRO A 224 21.10 -4.66 -7.42
N ARG A 225 19.81 -4.83 -7.18
CA ARG A 225 19.25 -5.50 -6.00
C ARG A 225 17.99 -6.24 -6.35
N ILE A 226 17.86 -7.44 -5.82
CA ILE A 226 16.62 -8.24 -5.82
C ILE A 226 16.24 -8.50 -4.38
N ASP A 227 14.97 -8.28 -4.06
CA ASP A 227 14.38 -8.55 -2.76
C ASP A 227 13.35 -9.67 -2.90
N ILE A 228 13.30 -10.60 -1.95
CA ILE A 228 12.28 -11.65 -1.84
C ILE A 228 11.56 -11.55 -0.50
N ALA A 229 10.31 -12.00 -0.47
CA ALA A 229 9.50 -12.02 0.74
C ALA A 229 9.60 -13.38 1.43
N LEU A 230 9.88 -13.37 2.73
CA LEU A 230 9.80 -14.51 3.64
C LEU A 230 8.58 -14.31 4.57
N ASN A 231 8.37 -15.21 5.53
CA ASN A 231 7.22 -15.14 6.42
C ASN A 231 7.21 -13.87 7.30
N ASP A 232 8.38 -13.52 7.84
CA ASP A 232 8.59 -12.47 8.83
C ASP A 232 9.61 -11.40 8.40
N SER A 233 10.16 -11.53 7.20
CA SER A 233 11.22 -10.65 6.73
C SER A 233 11.28 -10.57 5.21
N TRP A 234 11.96 -9.55 4.70
CA TRP A 234 12.45 -9.50 3.33
C TRP A 234 13.94 -9.84 3.35
N TYR A 235 14.35 -10.79 2.51
CA TYR A 235 15.75 -11.03 2.20
C TYR A 235 16.13 -10.30 0.92
N PHE A 236 17.31 -9.72 0.87
CA PHE A 236 17.80 -9.05 -0.32
C PHE A 236 19.23 -9.47 -0.70
N GLU A 237 19.45 -9.49 -2.01
CA GLU A 237 20.79 -9.61 -2.61
C GLU A 237 21.07 -8.37 -3.46
N ARG A 238 22.23 -7.73 -3.22
CA ARG A 238 22.68 -6.54 -3.93
C ARG A 238 24.11 -6.74 -4.47
N ARG A 239 24.42 -6.03 -5.56
CA ARG A 239 25.74 -6.13 -6.23
C ARG A 239 26.34 -4.74 -6.42
N PRO A 240 26.99 -4.16 -5.36
CA PRO A 240 27.69 -2.89 -5.46
C PRO A 240 28.78 -2.92 -6.53
N GLY A 241 28.89 -1.86 -7.31
CA GLY A 241 29.90 -1.75 -8.38
C GLY A 241 29.57 -2.45 -9.70
N MET A 242 28.53 -3.29 -9.74
CA MET A 242 28.06 -3.94 -10.97
C MET A 242 27.02 -3.09 -11.72
N ASN A 243 26.84 -3.35 -12.99
CA ASN A 243 25.76 -2.85 -13.83
C ASN A 243 24.58 -3.82 -13.79
N LYS A 244 23.75 -3.83 -14.85
CA LYS A 244 22.58 -4.70 -14.99
C LYS A 244 22.89 -6.20 -14.82
N GLU A 245 24.09 -6.64 -15.12
CA GLU A 245 24.58 -8.01 -14.93
C GLU A 245 24.55 -8.40 -13.43
N GLY A 246 24.58 -7.43 -12.52
CA GLY A 246 24.44 -7.66 -11.09
C GLY A 246 23.09 -8.27 -10.69
N PHE A 247 22.04 -8.07 -11.47
CA PHE A 247 20.75 -8.75 -11.24
C PHE A 247 20.86 -10.26 -11.51
N ILE A 248 21.66 -10.69 -12.51
CA ILE A 248 21.91 -12.10 -12.79
C ILE A 248 22.60 -12.77 -11.60
N GLU A 249 23.64 -12.14 -11.07
CA GLU A 249 24.38 -12.69 -9.93
C GLU A 249 23.56 -12.66 -8.63
N ALA A 250 22.75 -11.64 -8.42
CA ALA A 250 21.81 -11.59 -7.29
C ALA A 250 20.77 -12.73 -7.38
N ALA A 251 20.18 -12.94 -8.56
CA ALA A 251 19.21 -14.00 -8.81
C ALA A 251 19.79 -15.41 -8.57
N LYS A 252 21.02 -15.68 -9.03
CA LYS A 252 21.73 -16.94 -8.77
C LYS A 252 21.92 -17.17 -7.27
N SER A 253 22.32 -16.14 -6.53
CA SER A 253 22.51 -16.25 -5.07
C SER A 253 21.20 -16.51 -4.35
N ILE A 254 20.12 -15.84 -4.74
CA ILE A 254 18.78 -16.08 -4.17
C ILE A 254 18.35 -17.54 -4.40
N LEU A 255 18.47 -18.07 -5.61
CA LEU A 255 18.07 -19.44 -5.90
C LEU A 255 18.95 -20.50 -5.21
N ALA A 256 20.19 -20.17 -4.89
CA ALA A 256 21.08 -21.02 -4.11
C ALA A 256 20.72 -21.02 -2.60
N GLU A 257 20.41 -19.85 -2.03
CA GLU A 257 20.03 -19.67 -0.62
C GLU A 257 18.59 -20.15 -0.36
N TYR A 258 17.67 -19.91 -1.33
CA TYR A 258 16.24 -20.22 -1.24
C TYR A 258 15.78 -21.09 -2.42
N PRO A 259 16.13 -22.40 -2.43
CA PRO A 259 15.82 -23.28 -3.59
C PRO A 259 14.32 -23.45 -3.89
N HIS A 260 13.43 -23.17 -2.94
CA HIS A 260 11.98 -23.28 -3.16
C HIS A 260 11.48 -22.30 -4.22
N TYR A 261 12.14 -21.14 -4.43
CA TYR A 261 11.84 -20.22 -5.53
C TYR A 261 12.02 -20.83 -6.94
N GLN A 262 12.71 -21.96 -7.04
CA GLN A 262 12.78 -22.74 -8.29
C GLN A 262 11.41 -23.31 -8.70
N ARG A 263 10.50 -23.53 -7.74
CA ARG A 263 9.22 -24.19 -7.96
C ARG A 263 8.01 -23.30 -7.64
N GLU A 264 8.23 -22.14 -7.03
CA GLU A 264 7.18 -21.19 -6.69
C GLU A 264 6.49 -20.67 -7.96
N ASP A 265 5.17 -20.77 -7.99
CA ASP A 265 4.35 -20.35 -9.12
C ASP A 265 3.87 -18.90 -8.94
N SER A 266 4.80 -17.96 -9.03
CA SER A 266 4.51 -16.53 -9.03
C SER A 266 5.30 -15.84 -10.16
N TRP A 267 4.75 -14.72 -10.64
CA TRP A 267 5.45 -13.90 -11.65
C TRP A 267 6.83 -13.45 -11.16
N GLY A 268 6.91 -13.03 -9.89
CA GLY A 268 8.17 -12.59 -9.28
C GLY A 268 9.23 -13.68 -9.26
N ALA A 269 8.85 -14.91 -8.86
CA ALA A 269 9.75 -16.07 -8.86
C ALA A 269 10.18 -16.45 -10.29
N ALA A 270 9.28 -16.37 -11.26
CA ALA A 270 9.63 -16.59 -12.67
C ALA A 270 10.67 -15.59 -13.17
N MET A 271 10.55 -14.30 -12.82
CA MET A 271 11.54 -13.27 -13.18
C MET A 271 12.91 -13.53 -12.54
N ILE A 272 12.97 -14.03 -11.30
CA ILE A 272 14.22 -14.42 -10.65
C ILE A 272 14.85 -15.62 -11.37
N ARG A 273 14.08 -16.65 -11.72
CA ARG A 273 14.58 -17.81 -12.47
C ARG A 273 15.13 -17.42 -13.85
N ASN A 274 14.42 -16.59 -14.59
CA ASN A 274 14.87 -16.08 -15.89
C ASN A 274 16.18 -15.29 -15.77
N ALA A 275 16.27 -14.41 -14.76
CA ALA A 275 17.50 -13.67 -14.52
C ALA A 275 18.68 -14.58 -14.18
N ALA A 276 18.47 -15.62 -13.37
CA ALA A 276 19.55 -16.54 -12.99
C ALA A 276 20.17 -17.30 -14.18
N ILE A 277 19.40 -17.54 -15.25
CA ILE A 277 19.91 -18.13 -16.51
C ILE A 277 20.41 -17.08 -17.51
N GLY A 278 20.45 -15.79 -17.12
CA GLY A 278 20.96 -14.69 -17.93
C GLY A 278 19.90 -13.92 -18.72
N ASP A 279 18.63 -14.31 -18.68
CA ASP A 279 17.54 -13.58 -19.33
C ASP A 279 17.02 -12.47 -18.43
N ILE A 280 17.45 -11.24 -18.70
CA ILE A 280 17.00 -10.01 -18.07
C ILE A 280 16.33 -9.05 -19.06
N ALA A 281 15.75 -9.59 -20.15
CA ALA A 281 15.05 -8.78 -21.13
C ALA A 281 13.91 -7.99 -20.47
N GLY A 282 13.92 -6.67 -20.62
CA GLY A 282 12.95 -5.77 -19.96
C GLY A 282 13.15 -5.57 -18.45
N MET A 283 14.09 -6.29 -17.80
CA MET A 283 14.31 -6.28 -16.33
C MET A 283 15.61 -5.53 -15.93
N GLY A 284 16.18 -4.72 -16.80
CA GLY A 284 17.47 -4.03 -16.57
C GLY A 284 17.40 -2.79 -15.67
N SER A 285 16.28 -2.50 -14.99
CA SER A 285 16.12 -1.30 -14.14
C SER A 285 15.62 -1.65 -12.73
N PRO A 286 16.00 -0.87 -11.70
CA PRO A 286 15.52 -1.07 -10.33
C PRO A 286 14.01 -1.09 -10.18
N ALA A 287 13.28 -0.26 -10.93
CA ALA A 287 11.83 -0.18 -10.86
C ALA A 287 11.14 -1.52 -11.19
N LYS A 288 11.71 -2.30 -12.12
CA LYS A 288 11.18 -3.63 -12.46
C LYS A 288 11.36 -4.63 -11.30
N TRP A 289 12.47 -4.54 -10.59
CA TRP A 289 12.74 -5.40 -9.43
C TRP A 289 11.95 -4.98 -8.20
N ILE A 290 11.55 -3.71 -8.09
CA ILE A 290 10.54 -3.28 -7.11
C ILE A 290 9.20 -3.96 -7.40
N ALA A 291 8.78 -4.05 -8.66
CA ALA A 291 7.55 -4.76 -9.03
C ALA A 291 7.62 -6.27 -8.68
N VAL A 292 8.77 -6.91 -8.88
CA VAL A 292 9.02 -8.31 -8.44
C VAL A 292 8.84 -8.43 -6.92
N ARG A 293 9.47 -7.55 -6.13
CA ARG A 293 9.32 -7.55 -4.67
C ARG A 293 7.88 -7.39 -4.24
N VAL A 294 7.15 -6.44 -4.82
CA VAL A 294 5.72 -6.20 -4.51
C VAL A 294 4.90 -7.45 -4.81
N ASN A 295 5.11 -8.09 -5.97
CA ASN A 295 4.41 -9.32 -6.32
C ASN A 295 4.67 -10.45 -5.31
N LEU A 296 5.93 -10.70 -4.97
CA LEU A 296 6.30 -11.73 -3.99
C LEU A 296 5.75 -11.42 -2.59
N HIS A 297 5.80 -10.14 -2.19
CA HIS A 297 5.25 -9.71 -0.92
C HIS A 297 3.75 -9.93 -0.84
N LEU A 298 2.99 -9.51 -1.86
CA LEU A 298 1.54 -9.68 -1.88
C LEU A 298 1.14 -11.16 -1.84
N ASN A 299 1.81 -12.02 -2.62
CA ASN A 299 1.56 -13.46 -2.57
C ASN A 299 1.81 -14.01 -1.16
N LYS A 300 2.92 -13.62 -0.52
CA LYS A 300 3.24 -14.06 0.84
C LYS A 300 2.21 -13.57 1.86
N GLN A 301 1.74 -12.33 1.74
CA GLN A 301 0.73 -11.78 2.66
C GLN A 301 -0.64 -12.47 2.49
N ILE A 302 -1.01 -12.89 1.28
CA ILE A 302 -2.22 -13.68 1.03
C ILE A 302 -2.09 -15.06 1.69
N GLU A 303 -1.01 -15.80 1.45
CA GLU A 303 -0.75 -17.10 2.08
C GLU A 303 -0.83 -17.04 3.62
N LEU A 304 -0.21 -16.01 4.23
CA LEU A 304 -0.24 -15.82 5.68
C LEU A 304 -1.65 -15.48 6.20
N SER A 305 -2.44 -14.74 5.45
CA SER A 305 -3.81 -14.39 5.83
C SER A 305 -4.74 -15.61 5.75
N GLU A 306 -4.59 -16.43 4.71
CA GLU A 306 -5.34 -17.70 4.56
C GLU A 306 -4.96 -18.68 5.68
N ALA A 307 -3.68 -18.85 5.99
CA ALA A 307 -3.21 -19.73 7.06
C ALA A 307 -3.77 -19.33 8.44
N LEU A 308 -3.91 -18.03 8.72
CA LEU A 308 -4.53 -17.55 9.94
C LEU A 308 -6.04 -17.86 9.99
N GLN A 309 -6.75 -17.71 8.88
CA GLN A 309 -8.17 -18.07 8.80
C GLN A 309 -8.40 -19.58 9.05
N TYR A 310 -7.63 -20.43 8.39
CA TYR A 310 -7.75 -21.90 8.57
C TYR A 310 -7.33 -22.37 9.96
N GLY A 311 -6.42 -21.67 10.65
CA GLY A 311 -6.02 -21.98 12.02
C GLY A 311 -7.12 -21.72 13.04
N PHE A 312 -7.92 -20.69 12.86
CA PHE A 312 -9.09 -20.39 13.71
C PHE A 312 -10.23 -21.40 13.52
N ASP A 313 -10.49 -21.84 12.29
CA ASP A 313 -11.55 -22.83 12.00
C ASP A 313 -11.26 -24.21 12.63
N HIS A 314 -10.00 -24.58 12.80
CA HIS A 314 -9.61 -25.86 13.44
C HIS A 314 -9.67 -25.81 14.97
N ASP A 315 -9.38 -24.66 15.58
CA ASP A 315 -9.43 -24.50 17.04
C ASP A 315 -10.89 -24.47 17.59
N GLU A 316 -11.88 -24.10 16.77
CA GLU A 316 -13.29 -24.16 17.14
C GLU A 316 -13.89 -25.57 17.04
N GLU A 317 -13.40 -26.44 16.14
CA GLU A 317 -13.87 -27.82 16.01
C GLU A 317 -13.35 -28.74 17.13
N ASP A 318 -12.19 -28.43 17.74
CA ASP A 318 -11.62 -29.19 18.86
C ASP A 318 -12.21 -28.82 20.24
N LEU A 319 -13.14 -27.88 20.31
CA LEU A 319 -13.80 -27.42 21.56
C LEU A 319 -15.24 -27.93 21.71
N ILE A 320 -15.75 -28.80 20.81
CA ILE A 320 -17.06 -29.50 20.89
C ILE A 320 -16.83 -30.98 21.17
#